data_a783097c615b09a77306e512a9af368f
#
_entry.id   a783097c615b09a77306e512a9af368f
#
_cell.length_a   1.000
_cell.length_b   1.000
_cell.length_c   1.000
_cell.angle_alpha   90.00
_cell.angle_beta   90.00
_cell.angle_gamma   90.00
#
_symmetry.space_group_name_H-M   'P 1'
#
loop_
_entity.id
_entity.type
_entity.pdbx_description
1 polymer ?
#
loop_
_entity_poly.entity_id
_entity_poly.type
_entity_poly.pdbx_seq_one_letter_code
_entity_poly.pdbx_strand_id
1 'polypeptide(L)'
;MGAQDENWQVLMTLLPEGWRGDAFASGAVGRLRGFGSVADLLRTLLMHVGNGYSLRETATRAKAAGLASLSDVAILDRLRTAAPWWRRLCARLLEENGMRAPQQTGGRVFRAVDGTVIQEPGKTGSSWRIHYTLRLPDLECDHFQITPARAKGGGESLSRLPAKPGDCFLADRGFCHSAGVLEMIGKGAELVVRLNTGNLPLYTASGRPFDLMGAVSELPEAGQCGEWEVHVRAGTAVGRLRLCGIRKSEYGVRRALAQLLRQAAK
;
A
#
# COMPACT_ATOMS: atom_id res chain seq x y z
N MET A 1 32.55 11.51 -8.81
CA MET A 1 31.29 11.01 -8.18
C MET A 1 30.22 11.05 -9.26
N GLY A 2 29.59 9.93 -9.60
CA GLY A 2 28.54 9.92 -10.61
C GLY A 2 27.19 10.30 -10.00
N ALA A 3 26.23 10.77 -10.81
CA ALA A 3 24.86 11.15 -10.38
C ALA A 3 24.15 10.08 -9.52
N GLN A 4 24.52 8.80 -9.66
CA GLN A 4 24.03 7.70 -8.84
C GLN A 4 24.59 7.73 -7.40
N ASP A 5 25.76 8.31 -7.19
CA ASP A 5 26.37 8.42 -5.86
C ASP A 5 25.75 9.57 -5.07
N GLU A 6 25.38 10.66 -5.74
CA GLU A 6 24.67 11.80 -5.11
C GLU A 6 23.29 11.39 -4.60
N ASN A 7 22.53 10.64 -5.40
CA ASN A 7 21.24 10.08 -4.98
C ASN A 7 21.38 9.13 -3.79
N TRP A 8 22.48 8.36 -3.72
CA TRP A 8 22.75 7.47 -2.59
C TRP A 8 23.03 8.25 -1.31
N GLN A 9 23.80 9.31 -1.37
CA GLN A 9 24.06 10.17 -0.21
C GLN A 9 22.77 10.81 0.35
N VAL A 10 21.91 11.32 -0.53
CA VAL A 10 20.59 11.83 -0.14
C VAL A 10 19.76 10.74 0.55
N LEU A 11 19.70 9.53 -0.02
CA LEU A 11 18.96 8.43 0.58
C LEU A 11 19.50 8.08 1.98
N MET A 12 20.81 8.11 2.16
CA MET A 12 21.44 7.84 3.46
C MET A 12 21.04 8.82 4.54
N THR A 13 20.74 10.08 4.20
CA THR A 13 20.28 11.10 5.17
C THR A 13 18.83 10.91 5.60
N LEU A 14 18.06 10.15 4.81
CA LEU A 14 16.66 9.84 5.10
C LEU A 14 16.47 8.57 5.93
N LEU A 15 17.54 7.78 6.13
CA LEU A 15 17.45 6.53 6.89
C LEU A 15 17.35 6.82 8.38
N PRO A 16 16.46 6.13 9.12
CA PRO A 16 16.23 6.35 10.55
C PRO A 16 17.48 5.99 11.37
N GLU A 17 17.65 6.64 12.50
CA GLU A 17 18.75 6.32 13.39
C GLU A 17 18.73 4.84 13.79
N GLY A 18 19.92 4.22 13.91
CA GLY A 18 20.04 2.82 14.32
C GLY A 18 19.72 1.76 13.24
N TRP A 19 19.36 2.14 12.02
CA TRP A 19 19.00 1.21 10.94
C TRP A 19 20.05 0.14 10.64
N ARG A 20 21.34 0.45 10.86
CA ARG A 20 22.44 -0.54 10.71
C ARG A 20 22.40 -1.60 11.79
N GLY A 21 22.12 -1.22 13.03
CA GLY A 21 21.94 -2.14 14.15
C GLY A 21 20.74 -3.06 13.97
N ASP A 22 19.66 -2.53 13.40
CA ASP A 22 18.46 -3.30 13.08
C ASP A 22 18.73 -4.43 12.08
N ALA A 23 19.68 -4.28 11.17
CA ALA A 23 20.08 -5.33 10.24
C ALA A 23 20.60 -6.59 10.98
N PHE A 24 21.36 -6.40 12.04
CA PHE A 24 21.86 -7.49 12.89
C PHE A 24 20.76 -8.01 13.83
N ALA A 25 20.06 -7.11 14.49
CA ALA A 25 19.01 -7.46 15.45
C ALA A 25 17.82 -8.20 14.82
N SER A 26 17.56 -7.97 13.52
CA SER A 26 16.53 -8.69 12.78
C SER A 26 16.95 -10.04 12.22
N GLY A 27 18.24 -10.38 12.35
CA GLY A 27 18.82 -11.59 11.75
C GLY A 27 19.10 -11.49 10.24
N ALA A 28 18.83 -10.32 9.61
CA ALA A 28 19.15 -10.10 8.19
C ALA A 28 20.65 -10.18 7.91
N VAL A 29 21.46 -9.81 8.90
CA VAL A 29 22.92 -9.87 8.85
C VAL A 29 23.44 -10.66 10.03
N GLY A 30 23.80 -11.92 9.81
CA GLY A 30 24.63 -12.66 10.77
C GLY A 30 26.12 -12.35 10.59
N ARG A 31 26.57 -12.28 9.33
CA ARG A 31 27.93 -11.89 8.93
C ARG A 31 27.90 -11.15 7.60
N LEU A 32 28.73 -10.11 7.46
CA LEU A 32 28.87 -9.30 6.24
C LEU A 32 29.74 -10.01 5.16
N ARG A 33 29.52 -11.30 4.94
CA ARG A 33 30.29 -12.03 3.92
C ARG A 33 29.99 -11.46 2.53
N GLY A 34 31.03 -11.00 1.84
CA GLY A 34 30.95 -10.45 0.49
C GLY A 34 30.48 -8.99 0.40
N PHE A 35 30.24 -8.32 1.54
CA PHE A 35 29.97 -6.89 1.64
C PHE A 35 30.96 -6.18 2.54
N GLY A 36 31.35 -4.96 2.23
CA GLY A 36 32.20 -4.14 3.07
C GLY A 36 31.45 -3.55 4.28
N SER A 37 30.15 -3.30 4.12
CA SER A 37 29.30 -2.67 5.14
C SER A 37 27.83 -3.05 5.01
N VAL A 38 27.02 -2.75 6.04
CA VAL A 38 25.54 -2.84 5.98
C VAL A 38 24.98 -1.89 4.93
N ALA A 39 25.64 -0.75 4.70
CA ALA A 39 25.25 0.20 3.66
C ALA A 39 25.41 -0.39 2.24
N ASP A 40 26.50 -1.13 2.00
CA ASP A 40 26.72 -1.81 0.73
C ASP A 40 25.71 -2.92 0.49
N LEU A 41 25.34 -3.65 1.54
CA LEU A 41 24.26 -4.63 1.50
C LEU A 41 22.94 -3.94 1.11
N LEU A 42 22.54 -2.87 1.82
CA LEU A 42 21.32 -2.14 1.53
C LEU A 42 21.31 -1.63 0.10
N ARG A 43 22.39 -0.98 -0.33
CA ARG A 43 22.54 -0.46 -1.70
C ARG A 43 22.41 -1.55 -2.76
N THR A 44 23.05 -2.69 -2.53
CA THR A 44 22.96 -3.84 -3.46
C THR A 44 21.53 -4.38 -3.55
N LEU A 45 20.82 -4.52 -2.43
CA LEU A 45 19.44 -4.98 -2.42
C LEU A 45 18.51 -3.97 -3.11
N LEU A 46 18.72 -2.66 -2.87
CA LEU A 46 17.95 -1.59 -3.53
C LEU A 46 18.20 -1.53 -5.04
N MET A 47 19.36 -1.88 -5.54
CA MET A 47 19.61 -2.00 -6.99
C MET A 47 18.69 -3.04 -7.62
N HIS A 48 18.43 -4.15 -6.95
CA HIS A 48 17.49 -5.16 -7.45
C HIS A 48 16.03 -4.68 -7.32
N VAL A 49 15.62 -4.28 -6.12
CA VAL A 49 14.21 -3.97 -5.81
C VAL A 49 13.78 -2.63 -6.41
N GLY A 50 14.61 -1.60 -6.30
CA GLY A 50 14.27 -0.23 -6.70
C GLY A 50 14.50 0.04 -8.20
N ASN A 51 15.55 -0.53 -8.80
CA ASN A 51 15.86 -0.32 -10.21
C ASN A 51 15.35 -1.45 -11.12
N GLY A 52 14.82 -2.54 -10.54
CA GLY A 52 14.28 -3.66 -11.30
C GLY A 52 15.33 -4.50 -12.03
N TYR A 53 16.61 -4.43 -11.64
CA TYR A 53 17.64 -5.27 -12.25
C TYR A 53 17.45 -6.74 -11.90
N SER A 54 17.75 -7.64 -12.84
CA SER A 54 17.81 -9.07 -12.55
C SER A 54 18.88 -9.36 -11.46
N LEU A 55 18.76 -10.47 -10.74
CA LEU A 55 19.75 -10.87 -9.72
C LEU A 55 21.16 -10.95 -10.30
N ARG A 56 21.32 -11.50 -11.51
CA ARG A 56 22.58 -11.61 -12.22
C ARG A 56 23.15 -10.23 -12.57
N GLU A 57 22.33 -9.34 -13.08
CA GLU A 57 22.74 -7.97 -13.39
C GLU A 57 23.11 -7.20 -12.10
N THR A 58 22.34 -7.39 -11.03
CA THR A 58 22.65 -6.82 -9.71
C THR A 58 24.02 -7.28 -9.20
N ALA A 59 24.30 -8.59 -9.28
CA ALA A 59 25.61 -9.12 -8.89
C ALA A 59 26.76 -8.49 -9.69
N THR A 60 26.60 -8.38 -11.01
CA THR A 60 27.61 -7.78 -11.90
C THR A 60 27.83 -6.30 -11.56
N ARG A 61 26.75 -5.52 -11.41
CA ARG A 61 26.81 -4.09 -11.10
C ARG A 61 27.37 -3.82 -9.70
N ALA A 62 26.94 -4.61 -8.69
CA ALA A 62 27.45 -4.49 -7.34
C ALA A 62 28.96 -4.78 -7.27
N LYS A 63 29.43 -5.78 -8.01
CA LYS A 63 30.88 -6.08 -8.12
C LYS A 63 31.64 -4.95 -8.82
N ALA A 64 31.12 -4.44 -9.94
CA ALA A 64 31.74 -3.33 -10.67
C ALA A 64 31.79 -2.04 -9.83
N ALA A 65 30.80 -1.80 -8.95
CA ALA A 65 30.76 -0.66 -8.03
C ALA A 65 31.55 -0.90 -6.73
N GLY A 66 32.19 -2.02 -6.53
CA GLY A 66 32.93 -2.35 -5.30
C GLY A 66 32.06 -2.57 -4.06
N LEU A 67 30.73 -2.75 -4.22
CA LEU A 67 29.78 -2.92 -3.13
C LEU A 67 29.72 -4.35 -2.60
N ALA A 68 29.79 -5.32 -3.51
CA ALA A 68 29.65 -6.73 -3.18
C ALA A 68 30.40 -7.62 -4.19
N SER A 69 30.94 -8.73 -3.71
CA SER A 69 31.48 -9.81 -4.55
C SER A 69 30.75 -11.11 -4.24
N LEU A 70 29.55 -11.27 -4.81
CA LEU A 70 28.61 -12.34 -4.54
C LEU A 70 27.98 -12.88 -5.83
N SER A 71 27.53 -14.15 -5.78
CA SER A 71 26.69 -14.72 -6.83
C SER A 71 25.25 -14.19 -6.75
N ASP A 72 24.50 -14.34 -7.82
CA ASP A 72 23.06 -14.05 -7.90
C ASP A 72 22.25 -14.86 -6.86
N VAL A 73 22.59 -16.13 -6.66
CA VAL A 73 21.97 -16.98 -5.61
C VAL A 73 22.22 -16.43 -4.21
N ALA A 74 23.44 -15.96 -3.92
CA ALA A 74 23.75 -15.38 -2.63
C ALA A 74 23.01 -14.05 -2.39
N ILE A 75 22.78 -13.25 -3.42
CA ILE A 75 21.94 -12.04 -3.34
C ILE A 75 20.48 -12.42 -3.06
N LEU A 76 19.95 -13.45 -3.73
CA LEU A 76 18.60 -13.95 -3.47
C LEU A 76 18.42 -14.40 -2.00
N ASP A 77 19.39 -15.09 -1.45
CA ASP A 77 19.35 -15.51 -0.04
C ASP A 77 19.39 -14.30 0.90
N ARG A 78 20.15 -13.27 0.58
CA ARG A 78 20.15 -12.00 1.33
C ARG A 78 18.81 -11.28 1.25
N LEU A 79 18.15 -11.25 0.09
CA LEU A 79 16.81 -10.69 -0.05
C LEU A 79 15.81 -11.41 0.84
N ARG A 80 15.83 -12.76 0.86
CA ARG A 80 14.93 -13.57 1.68
C ARG A 80 15.11 -13.30 3.18
N THR A 81 16.36 -13.20 3.64
CA THR A 81 16.67 -12.95 5.05
C THR A 81 16.47 -11.48 5.46
N ALA A 82 16.44 -10.54 4.51
CA ALA A 82 16.31 -9.12 4.79
C ALA A 82 14.87 -8.66 5.08
N ALA A 83 13.84 -9.45 4.83
CA ALA A 83 12.45 -9.05 5.01
C ALA A 83 12.10 -8.49 6.41
N PRO A 84 12.54 -9.07 7.54
CA PRO A 84 12.31 -8.50 8.87
C PRO A 84 13.01 -7.15 9.06
N TRP A 85 14.18 -6.95 8.48
CA TRP A 85 14.92 -5.70 8.52
C TRP A 85 14.20 -4.60 7.74
N TRP A 86 13.75 -4.91 6.51
CA TRP A 86 12.97 -3.98 5.70
C TRP A 86 11.71 -3.51 6.42
N ARG A 87 10.98 -4.42 7.05
CA ARG A 87 9.79 -4.06 7.85
C ARG A 87 10.11 -3.08 8.97
N ARG A 88 11.19 -3.34 9.75
CA ARG A 88 11.63 -2.42 10.81
C ARG A 88 12.01 -1.05 10.26
N LEU A 89 12.77 -1.03 9.16
CA LEU A 89 13.18 0.20 8.51
C LEU A 89 11.97 1.04 8.07
N CYS A 90 11.00 0.42 7.39
CA CYS A 90 9.78 1.09 6.98
C CYS A 90 8.95 1.57 8.17
N ALA A 91 8.78 0.75 9.21
CA ALA A 91 8.04 1.12 10.41
C ALA A 91 8.66 2.36 11.08
N ARG A 92 9.98 2.40 11.26
CA ARG A 92 10.67 3.58 11.82
C ARG A 92 10.52 4.82 10.94
N LEU A 93 10.65 4.68 9.63
CA LEU A 93 10.41 5.81 8.71
C LEU A 93 8.99 6.36 8.83
N LEU A 94 8.00 5.49 8.99
CA LEU A 94 6.62 5.91 9.21
C LEU A 94 6.45 6.64 10.55
N GLU A 95 7.06 6.12 11.62
CA GLU A 95 7.03 6.73 12.96
C GLU A 95 7.68 8.12 12.97
N GLU A 96 8.85 8.28 12.36
CA GLU A 96 9.57 9.55 12.24
C GLU A 96 8.78 10.58 11.42
N ASN A 97 8.00 10.13 10.44
CA ASN A 97 7.09 10.98 9.66
C ASN A 97 5.69 11.16 10.30
N GLY A 98 5.57 10.91 11.59
CA GLY A 98 4.37 11.20 12.37
C GLY A 98 3.31 10.11 12.36
N MET A 99 3.54 8.99 11.67
CA MET A 99 2.66 7.82 11.75
C MET A 99 3.02 6.98 12.99
N ARG A 100 2.88 7.59 14.16
CA ARG A 100 2.98 6.84 15.43
C ARG A 100 1.74 5.97 15.56
N ALA A 101 1.94 4.73 16.02
CA ALA A 101 0.81 3.94 16.50
C ALA A 101 0.05 4.79 17.52
N PRO A 102 -1.25 5.06 17.33
CA PRO A 102 -2.01 5.75 18.36
C PRO A 102 -1.87 4.93 19.64
N GLN A 103 -1.45 5.58 20.72
CA GLN A 103 -1.27 4.93 22.03
C GLN A 103 -2.58 4.29 22.56
N GLN A 104 -3.72 4.64 21.96
CA GLN A 104 -5.02 4.04 22.22
C GLN A 104 -5.75 3.88 20.87
N THR A 105 -5.62 2.75 20.24
CA THR A 105 -6.46 2.37 19.09
C THR A 105 -7.87 1.94 19.52
N GLY A 106 -8.22 2.05 20.79
CA GLY A 106 -9.48 1.53 21.32
C GLY A 106 -9.66 0.02 21.06
N GLY A 107 -8.55 -0.73 21.03
CA GLY A 107 -8.55 -2.15 20.68
C GLY A 107 -8.68 -2.44 19.17
N ARG A 108 -8.61 -1.42 18.31
CA ARG A 108 -8.68 -1.59 16.85
C ARG A 108 -7.35 -2.05 16.28
N VAL A 109 -7.42 -2.96 15.31
CA VAL A 109 -6.28 -3.40 14.50
C VAL A 109 -6.44 -2.82 13.10
N PHE A 110 -5.58 -1.88 12.73
CA PHE A 110 -5.59 -1.28 11.40
C PHE A 110 -4.86 -2.15 10.39
N ARG A 111 -5.47 -2.31 9.21
CA ARG A 111 -4.90 -3.05 8.08
C ARG A 111 -5.03 -2.27 6.78
N ALA A 112 -3.90 -2.04 6.12
CA ALA A 112 -3.90 -1.58 4.73
C ALA A 112 -4.17 -2.77 3.80
N VAL A 113 -5.08 -2.59 2.84
CA VAL A 113 -5.47 -3.62 1.87
C VAL A 113 -4.97 -3.21 0.50
N ASP A 114 -4.33 -4.13 -0.20
CA ASP A 114 -3.92 -3.90 -1.58
C ASP A 114 -3.97 -5.21 -2.39
N GLY A 115 -3.93 -5.05 -3.72
CA GLY A 115 -3.86 -6.14 -4.66
C GLY A 115 -2.87 -5.84 -5.78
N THR A 116 -2.02 -6.80 -6.10
CA THR A 116 -1.08 -6.68 -7.22
C THR A 116 -1.23 -7.82 -8.20
N VAL A 117 -0.88 -7.58 -9.46
CA VAL A 117 -0.91 -8.61 -10.50
C VAL A 117 0.49 -9.12 -10.80
N ILE A 118 0.58 -10.43 -11.01
CA ILE A 118 1.79 -11.07 -11.51
C ILE A 118 1.62 -11.28 -13.01
N GLN A 119 2.57 -10.76 -13.78
CA GLN A 119 2.66 -11.01 -15.21
C GLN A 119 3.69 -12.09 -15.47
N GLU A 120 3.27 -13.11 -16.20
CA GLU A 120 4.20 -14.10 -16.72
C GLU A 120 4.89 -13.56 -17.99
N PRO A 121 6.13 -13.98 -18.26
CA PRO A 121 6.80 -13.66 -19.53
C PRO A 121 5.98 -14.15 -20.73
N GLY A 122 5.83 -13.29 -21.76
CA GLY A 122 5.12 -13.61 -22.98
C GLY A 122 3.85 -12.81 -23.23
N LYS A 123 3.04 -13.25 -24.22
CA LYS A 123 1.85 -12.52 -24.69
C LYS A 123 0.57 -12.73 -23.84
N THR A 124 0.59 -13.57 -22.84
CA THR A 124 -0.60 -13.98 -22.08
C THR A 124 -1.10 -12.91 -21.08
N GLY A 125 -0.30 -11.89 -20.80
CA GLY A 125 -0.66 -10.82 -19.85
C GLY A 125 -0.66 -11.28 -18.39
N SER A 126 -1.44 -10.59 -17.55
CA SER A 126 -1.52 -10.91 -16.12
C SER A 126 -2.20 -12.27 -15.88
N SER A 127 -1.49 -13.21 -15.26
CA SER A 127 -1.98 -14.56 -14.98
C SER A 127 -2.55 -14.71 -13.59
N TRP A 128 -1.96 -14.05 -12.60
CA TRP A 128 -2.30 -14.15 -11.20
C TRP A 128 -2.48 -12.79 -10.56
N ARG A 129 -3.29 -12.75 -9.50
CA ARG A 129 -3.43 -11.60 -8.62
C ARG A 129 -3.16 -12.02 -7.18
N ILE A 130 -2.34 -11.24 -6.50
CA ILE A 130 -2.10 -11.34 -5.07
C ILE A 130 -3.01 -10.35 -4.37
N HIS A 131 -3.76 -10.80 -3.37
CA HIS A 131 -4.51 -9.99 -2.43
C HIS A 131 -3.84 -10.13 -1.08
N TYR A 132 -3.57 -9.03 -0.41
CA TYR A 132 -2.89 -9.06 0.89
C TYR A 132 -3.34 -7.92 1.80
N THR A 133 -3.10 -8.11 3.08
CA THR A 133 -3.24 -7.06 4.10
C THR A 133 -1.93 -6.87 4.84
N LEU A 134 -1.63 -5.61 5.14
CA LEU A 134 -0.53 -5.22 6.00
C LEU A 134 -1.10 -4.64 7.29
N ARG A 135 -0.79 -5.27 8.41
CA ARG A 135 -1.13 -4.73 9.73
C ARG A 135 -0.28 -3.50 10.03
N LEU A 136 -0.91 -2.45 10.52
CA LEU A 136 -0.25 -1.20 10.87
C LEU A 136 -0.08 -1.10 12.40
N PRO A 137 1.02 -0.53 12.88
CA PRO A 137 2.11 0.12 12.13
C PRO A 137 3.27 -0.81 11.77
N ASP A 138 3.26 -2.05 12.24
CA ASP A 138 4.38 -3.01 12.12
C ASP A 138 4.57 -3.58 10.71
N LEU A 139 3.67 -3.26 9.78
CA LEU A 139 3.69 -3.68 8.37
C LEU A 139 3.81 -5.21 8.21
N GLU A 140 3.28 -5.97 9.15
CA GLU A 140 3.21 -7.42 9.03
C GLU A 140 2.12 -7.81 8.05
N CYS A 141 2.48 -8.65 7.06
CA CYS A 141 1.50 -9.25 6.17
C CYS A 141 0.77 -10.37 6.91
N ASP A 142 -0.44 -10.11 7.37
CA ASP A 142 -1.24 -11.05 8.17
C ASP A 142 -2.34 -11.77 7.37
N HIS A 143 -2.50 -11.40 6.10
CA HIS A 143 -3.34 -12.12 5.14
C HIS A 143 -2.72 -12.08 3.74
N PHE A 144 -2.77 -13.23 3.06
CA PHE A 144 -2.25 -13.37 1.71
C PHE A 144 -3.07 -14.42 0.94
N GLN A 145 -3.53 -14.06 -0.26
CA GLN A 145 -4.26 -14.95 -1.15
C GLN A 145 -3.84 -14.74 -2.59
N ILE A 146 -3.67 -15.81 -3.35
CA ILE A 146 -3.44 -15.76 -4.79
C ILE A 146 -4.70 -16.24 -5.52
N THR A 147 -5.10 -15.49 -6.54
CA THR A 147 -6.22 -15.86 -7.42
C THR A 147 -5.81 -15.71 -8.89
N PRO A 148 -6.44 -16.45 -9.83
CA PRO A 148 -6.26 -16.18 -11.24
C PRO A 148 -6.76 -14.77 -11.57
N ALA A 149 -5.94 -13.96 -12.28
CA ALA A 149 -6.27 -12.56 -12.56
C ALA A 149 -7.52 -12.39 -13.45
N ARG A 150 -7.79 -13.37 -14.33
CA ARG A 150 -8.90 -13.35 -15.30
C ARG A 150 -10.10 -14.20 -14.91
N ALA A 151 -10.07 -14.91 -13.77
CA ALA A 151 -11.19 -15.71 -13.33
C ALA A 151 -12.38 -14.83 -12.91
N LYS A 152 -13.60 -15.32 -13.13
CA LYS A 152 -14.80 -14.70 -12.58
C LYS A 152 -14.64 -14.58 -11.05
N GLY A 153 -14.76 -13.37 -10.53
CA GLY A 153 -14.48 -13.08 -9.11
C GLY A 153 -12.99 -12.91 -8.75
N GLY A 154 -12.05 -12.94 -9.70
CA GLY A 154 -10.62 -12.68 -9.46
C GLY A 154 -10.25 -11.22 -9.17
N GLY A 155 -11.23 -10.30 -9.20
CA GLY A 155 -11.04 -8.89 -8.92
C GLY A 155 -10.79 -8.58 -7.44
N GLU A 156 -10.51 -7.32 -7.16
CA GLU A 156 -10.39 -6.78 -5.81
C GLU A 156 -11.72 -6.87 -5.08
N SER A 157 -11.75 -7.51 -3.92
CA SER A 157 -12.97 -7.70 -3.14
C SER A 157 -12.65 -7.79 -1.66
N LEU A 158 -13.35 -7.00 -0.86
CA LEU A 158 -13.28 -7.04 0.61
C LEU A 158 -13.79 -8.37 1.17
N SER A 159 -14.69 -9.06 0.48
CA SER A 159 -15.23 -10.36 0.90
C SER A 159 -14.19 -11.47 1.06
N ARG A 160 -12.99 -11.27 0.48
CA ARG A 160 -11.87 -12.21 0.61
C ARG A 160 -11.16 -12.11 1.94
N LEU A 161 -11.35 -10.99 2.66
CA LEU A 161 -10.59 -10.70 3.86
C LEU A 161 -11.23 -11.36 5.09
N PRO A 162 -10.39 -11.97 5.95
CA PRO A 162 -10.85 -12.47 7.24
C PRO A 162 -11.10 -11.28 8.18
N ALA A 163 -12.34 -10.83 8.27
CA ALA A 163 -12.74 -9.71 9.08
C ALA A 163 -13.44 -10.16 10.37
N LYS A 164 -13.19 -9.46 11.46
CA LYS A 164 -13.79 -9.67 12.78
C LYS A 164 -13.99 -8.33 13.50
N PRO A 165 -14.81 -8.28 14.55
CA PRO A 165 -14.94 -7.07 15.39
C PRO A 165 -13.57 -6.58 15.89
N GLY A 166 -13.36 -5.26 15.85
CA GLY A 166 -12.10 -4.63 16.19
C GLY A 166 -11.11 -4.47 15.04
N ASP A 167 -11.35 -5.10 13.89
CA ASP A 167 -10.55 -4.84 12.69
C ASP A 167 -11.01 -3.55 12.00
N CYS A 168 -10.06 -2.74 11.52
CA CYS A 168 -10.29 -1.54 10.72
C CYS A 168 -9.48 -1.63 9.43
N PHE A 169 -10.14 -1.78 8.28
CA PHE A 169 -9.50 -1.92 6.99
C PHE A 169 -9.40 -0.58 6.25
N LEU A 170 -8.23 -0.29 5.72
CA LEU A 170 -7.93 0.86 4.87
C LEU A 170 -7.77 0.37 3.45
N ALA A 171 -8.70 0.69 2.57
CA ALA A 171 -8.73 0.17 1.22
C ALA A 171 -8.85 1.28 0.17
N ASP A 172 -8.30 1.03 -1.00
CA ASP A 172 -8.39 1.94 -2.11
C ASP A 172 -9.75 1.86 -2.84
N ARG A 173 -9.89 2.65 -3.90
CA ARG A 173 -11.10 2.75 -4.72
C ARG A 173 -11.48 1.42 -5.41
N GLY A 174 -10.53 0.55 -5.69
CA GLY A 174 -10.74 -0.74 -6.34
C GLY A 174 -11.60 -1.69 -5.49
N PHE A 175 -11.49 -1.57 -4.17
CA PHE A 175 -12.24 -2.38 -3.20
C PHE A 175 -13.64 -1.82 -2.86
N CYS A 176 -13.99 -0.63 -3.36
CA CYS A 176 -15.23 0.05 -3.01
C CYS A 176 -16.44 -0.50 -3.78
N HIS A 177 -16.96 -1.64 -3.34
CA HIS A 177 -18.15 -2.30 -3.90
C HIS A 177 -19.19 -2.54 -2.82
N SER A 178 -20.47 -2.29 -3.10
CA SER A 178 -21.56 -2.35 -2.13
C SER A 178 -21.61 -3.69 -1.36
N ALA A 179 -21.52 -4.83 -2.05
CA ALA A 179 -21.61 -6.14 -1.43
C ALA A 179 -20.45 -6.37 -0.43
N GLY A 180 -19.21 -6.08 -0.84
CA GLY A 180 -18.04 -6.24 0.02
C GLY A 180 -18.05 -5.32 1.24
N VAL A 181 -18.45 -4.06 1.05
CA VAL A 181 -18.58 -3.09 2.14
C VAL A 181 -19.62 -3.56 3.18
N LEU A 182 -20.80 -4.00 2.73
CA LEU A 182 -21.86 -4.48 3.63
C LEU A 182 -21.47 -5.78 4.33
N GLU A 183 -20.74 -6.66 3.67
CA GLU A 183 -20.25 -7.90 4.29
C GLU A 183 -19.25 -7.58 5.43
N MET A 184 -18.32 -6.62 5.22
CA MET A 184 -17.38 -6.20 6.27
C MET A 184 -18.10 -5.63 7.49
N ILE A 185 -19.08 -4.76 7.26
CA ILE A 185 -19.93 -4.20 8.33
C ILE A 185 -20.68 -5.31 9.05
N GLY A 186 -21.25 -6.26 8.32
CA GLY A 186 -21.98 -7.40 8.88
C GLY A 186 -21.09 -8.31 9.75
N LYS A 187 -19.79 -8.37 9.47
CA LYS A 187 -18.78 -9.05 10.32
C LYS A 187 -18.34 -8.23 11.53
N GLY A 188 -18.86 -7.02 11.71
CA GLY A 188 -18.51 -6.11 12.80
C GLY A 188 -17.15 -5.41 12.62
N ALA A 189 -16.57 -5.44 11.42
CA ALA A 189 -15.36 -4.73 11.12
C ALA A 189 -15.65 -3.27 10.70
N GLU A 190 -14.69 -2.40 10.95
CA GLU A 190 -14.68 -1.03 10.47
C GLU A 190 -13.95 -0.94 9.12
N LEU A 191 -14.32 0.03 8.30
CA LEU A 191 -13.76 0.21 6.96
C LEU A 191 -13.61 1.68 6.63
N VAL A 192 -12.43 2.06 6.15
CA VAL A 192 -12.18 3.33 5.48
C VAL A 192 -11.81 3.02 4.04
N VAL A 193 -12.68 3.38 3.10
CA VAL A 193 -12.46 3.09 1.68
C VAL A 193 -12.63 4.35 0.85
N ARG A 194 -11.78 4.54 -0.13
CA ARG A 194 -11.93 5.64 -1.08
C ARG A 194 -13.15 5.40 -1.97
N LEU A 195 -14.07 6.36 -1.99
CA LEU A 195 -15.34 6.25 -2.70
C LEU A 195 -15.17 5.97 -4.21
N ASN A 196 -15.96 5.01 -4.70
CA ASN A 196 -16.20 4.74 -6.11
C ASN A 196 -17.71 4.82 -6.38
N THR A 197 -18.17 5.96 -6.88
CA THR A 197 -19.59 6.22 -7.11
C THR A 197 -20.24 5.25 -8.12
N GLY A 198 -19.46 4.69 -9.05
CA GLY A 198 -19.96 3.70 -10.01
C GLY A 198 -20.25 2.34 -9.36
N ASN A 199 -19.52 1.97 -8.30
CA ASN A 199 -19.63 0.65 -7.66
C ASN A 199 -20.30 0.70 -6.28
N LEU A 200 -20.41 1.89 -5.70
CA LEU A 200 -21.06 2.14 -4.41
C LEU A 200 -22.07 3.30 -4.55
N PRO A 201 -23.27 3.07 -5.12
CA PRO A 201 -24.32 4.05 -5.12
C PRO A 201 -24.73 4.46 -3.71
N LEU A 202 -24.85 5.74 -3.47
CA LEU A 202 -25.20 6.32 -2.18
C LEU A 202 -26.66 6.73 -2.14
N TYR A 203 -27.30 6.54 -0.99
CA TYR A 203 -28.70 6.85 -0.75
C TYR A 203 -28.87 7.64 0.54
N THR A 204 -29.94 8.40 0.62
CA THR A 204 -30.44 9.03 1.86
C THR A 204 -31.10 7.98 2.76
N ALA A 205 -31.39 8.31 4.01
CA ALA A 205 -32.15 7.47 4.92
C ALA A 205 -33.55 7.10 4.37
N SER A 206 -34.17 8.02 3.59
CA SER A 206 -35.45 7.77 2.92
C SER A 206 -35.34 6.89 1.66
N GLY A 207 -34.13 6.49 1.30
CA GLY A 207 -33.87 5.60 0.16
C GLY A 207 -33.79 6.27 -1.19
N ARG A 208 -33.82 7.60 -1.26
CA ARG A 208 -33.58 8.36 -2.49
C ARG A 208 -32.07 8.42 -2.80
N PRO A 209 -31.66 8.54 -4.06
CA PRO A 209 -30.26 8.79 -4.41
C PRO A 209 -29.70 9.99 -3.63
N PHE A 210 -28.49 9.86 -3.11
CA PHE A 210 -27.80 10.94 -2.40
C PHE A 210 -27.19 11.92 -3.42
N ASP A 211 -27.50 13.21 -3.31
CA ASP A 211 -26.91 14.24 -4.16
C ASP A 211 -25.50 14.59 -3.68
N LEU A 212 -24.52 13.80 -4.13
CA LEU A 212 -23.12 14.00 -3.81
C LEU A 212 -22.58 15.33 -4.32
N MET A 213 -23.01 15.76 -5.52
CA MET A 213 -22.48 16.99 -6.12
C MET A 213 -23.02 18.22 -5.40
N GLY A 214 -24.31 18.22 -5.03
CA GLY A 214 -24.90 19.25 -4.19
C GLY A 214 -24.18 19.35 -2.85
N ALA A 215 -24.04 18.23 -2.14
CA ALA A 215 -23.38 18.20 -0.84
C ALA A 215 -21.92 18.70 -0.86
N VAL A 216 -21.14 18.31 -1.88
CA VAL A 216 -19.73 18.75 -2.01
C VAL A 216 -19.63 20.22 -2.42
N SER A 217 -20.61 20.75 -3.18
CA SER A 217 -20.62 22.16 -3.61
C SER A 217 -20.86 23.14 -2.44
N GLU A 218 -21.48 22.66 -1.36
CA GLU A 218 -21.71 23.44 -0.13
C GLU A 218 -20.42 23.70 0.68
N LEU A 219 -19.30 23.06 0.35
CA LEU A 219 -18.00 23.31 0.99
C LEU A 219 -17.36 24.57 0.37
N PRO A 220 -17.39 25.77 1.01
CA PRO A 220 -16.98 27.01 0.39
C PRO A 220 -15.45 27.15 0.22
N GLU A 221 -14.67 26.56 1.11
CA GLU A 221 -13.22 26.82 1.18
C GLU A 221 -12.35 25.59 0.92
N ALA A 222 -11.17 25.83 0.32
CA ALA A 222 -10.17 24.80 0.15
C ALA A 222 -9.66 24.28 1.52
N GLY A 223 -9.58 22.97 1.66
CA GLY A 223 -9.24 22.31 2.91
C GLY A 223 -10.43 22.07 3.85
N GLN A 224 -11.57 22.65 3.59
CA GLN A 224 -12.77 22.38 4.37
C GLN A 224 -13.20 20.93 4.21
N CYS A 225 -13.54 20.30 5.34
CA CYS A 225 -14.06 18.95 5.43
C CYS A 225 -15.58 18.95 5.51
N GLY A 226 -16.22 18.06 4.79
CA GLY A 226 -17.65 17.76 4.92
C GLY A 226 -17.83 16.32 5.40
N GLU A 227 -18.91 16.10 6.13
CA GLU A 227 -19.30 14.79 6.63
C GLU A 227 -20.81 14.61 6.49
N TRP A 228 -21.22 13.49 5.90
CA TRP A 228 -22.63 13.19 5.63
C TRP A 228 -22.94 11.75 5.99
N GLU A 229 -24.11 11.52 6.58
CA GLU A 229 -24.66 10.19 6.71
C GLU A 229 -25.25 9.73 5.39
N VAL A 230 -24.84 8.55 4.94
CA VAL A 230 -25.33 7.94 3.70
C VAL A 230 -25.66 6.47 3.92
N HIS A 231 -26.51 5.94 3.06
CA HIS A 231 -26.88 4.54 3.05
C HIS A 231 -26.41 3.85 1.77
N VAL A 232 -26.03 2.59 1.87
CA VAL A 232 -25.65 1.74 0.74
C VAL A 232 -26.51 0.48 0.73
N ARG A 233 -26.65 -0.14 -0.45
CA ARG A 233 -27.52 -1.29 -0.65
C ARG A 233 -26.82 -2.36 -1.50
N ALA A 234 -27.07 -3.64 -1.16
CA ALA A 234 -26.74 -4.79 -2.02
C ALA A 234 -27.80 -5.88 -1.78
N GLY A 235 -28.62 -6.15 -2.81
CA GLY A 235 -29.79 -7.00 -2.65
C GLY A 235 -30.74 -6.45 -1.59
N THR A 236 -31.07 -7.22 -0.59
CA THR A 236 -31.90 -6.82 0.58
C THR A 236 -31.11 -6.16 1.69
N ALA A 237 -29.80 -6.27 1.69
CA ALA A 237 -28.95 -5.70 2.72
C ALA A 237 -28.82 -4.18 2.56
N VAL A 238 -28.95 -3.44 3.67
CA VAL A 238 -28.78 -1.98 3.75
C VAL A 238 -27.79 -1.69 4.86
N GLY A 239 -26.85 -0.81 4.62
CA GLY A 239 -25.89 -0.34 5.63
C GLY A 239 -25.82 1.17 5.67
N ARG A 240 -25.57 1.69 6.88
CA ARG A 240 -25.33 3.11 7.13
C ARG A 240 -23.84 3.37 7.14
N LEU A 241 -23.41 4.40 6.43
CA LEU A 241 -22.01 4.81 6.31
C LEU A 241 -21.88 6.30 6.60
N ARG A 242 -20.68 6.69 6.93
CA ARG A 242 -20.25 8.08 7.01
C ARG A 242 -19.42 8.42 5.77
N LEU A 243 -19.91 9.34 4.96
CA LEU A 243 -19.18 9.90 3.83
C LEU A 243 -18.38 11.09 4.33
N CYS A 244 -17.05 11.06 4.14
CA CYS A 244 -16.18 12.19 4.43
C CYS A 244 -15.58 12.72 3.15
N GLY A 245 -15.55 14.03 2.99
CA GLY A 245 -14.97 14.73 1.84
C GLY A 245 -14.13 15.92 2.28
N ILE A 246 -13.15 16.29 1.46
CA ILE A 246 -12.34 17.50 1.64
C ILE A 246 -12.29 18.26 0.31
N ARG A 247 -12.55 19.56 0.35
CA ARG A 247 -12.41 20.42 -0.82
C ARG A 247 -10.93 20.64 -1.16
N LYS A 248 -10.54 20.29 -2.38
CA LYS A 248 -9.17 20.53 -2.85
C LYS A 248 -8.92 22.02 -3.13
N SER A 249 -7.68 22.45 -2.95
CA SER A 249 -7.21 23.74 -3.45
C SER A 249 -7.30 23.80 -4.99
N GLU A 250 -7.30 24.99 -5.56
CA GLU A 250 -7.29 25.17 -7.03
C GLU A 250 -6.09 24.48 -7.69
N TYR A 251 -4.93 24.54 -7.04
CA TYR A 251 -3.75 23.81 -7.50
C TYR A 251 -3.99 22.29 -7.50
N GLY A 252 -4.59 21.75 -6.44
CA GLY A 252 -4.95 20.33 -6.32
C GLY A 252 -5.97 19.90 -7.38
N VAL A 253 -6.94 20.76 -7.70
CA VAL A 253 -7.93 20.52 -8.76
C VAL A 253 -7.25 20.48 -10.13
N ARG A 254 -6.43 21.49 -10.46
CA ARG A 254 -5.69 21.54 -11.75
C ARG A 254 -4.81 20.30 -11.95
N ARG A 255 -4.09 19.87 -10.91
CA ARG A 255 -3.26 18.66 -10.96
C ARG A 255 -4.10 17.39 -11.19
N ALA A 256 -5.23 17.24 -10.49
CA ALA A 256 -6.14 16.11 -10.64
C ALA A 256 -6.75 16.04 -12.05
N LEU A 257 -7.20 17.18 -12.60
CA LEU A 257 -7.73 17.27 -13.96
C LEU A 257 -6.66 16.90 -15.00
N ALA A 258 -5.43 17.42 -14.86
CA ALA A 258 -4.33 17.05 -15.76
C ALA A 258 -4.03 15.55 -15.74
N GLN A 259 -4.13 14.91 -14.57
CA GLN A 259 -3.96 13.45 -14.44
C GLN A 259 -5.09 12.68 -15.13
N LEU A 260 -6.35 13.10 -14.97
CA LEU A 260 -7.51 12.50 -15.62
C LEU A 260 -7.42 12.60 -17.15
N LEU A 261 -7.04 13.78 -17.66
CA LEU A 261 -6.84 13.98 -19.11
C LEU A 261 -5.74 13.07 -19.67
N ARG A 262 -4.64 12.89 -18.95
CA ARG A 262 -3.58 11.94 -19.35
C ARG A 262 -4.03 10.49 -19.33
N GLN A 263 -4.94 10.11 -18.43
CA GLN A 263 -5.51 8.76 -18.39
C GLN A 263 -6.52 8.52 -19.52
N ALA A 264 -7.31 9.53 -19.87
CA ALA A 264 -8.28 9.46 -20.95
C ALA A 264 -7.64 9.46 -22.36
N ALA A 265 -6.40 9.95 -22.47
CA ALA A 265 -5.64 9.96 -23.73
C ALA A 265 -4.85 8.66 -24.01
N LYS A 266 -4.89 7.70 -23.09
CA LYS A 266 -4.29 6.36 -23.25
C LYS A 266 -5.31 5.33 -23.69
#